data_197ad02eda75e314df5b77200caf1512
#
_entry.id   197ad02eda75e314df5b77200caf1512
#
_cell.length_a   1.000
_cell.length_b   1.000
_cell.length_c   1.000
_cell.angle_alpha   90.00
_cell.angle_beta   90.00
_cell.angle_gamma   90.00
#
_symmetry.space_group_name_H-M   'P 1'
#
loop_
_entity.id
_entity.type
_entity.pdbx_description
1 polymer ?
#
loop_
_entity_poly.entity_id
_entity_poly.type
_entity_poly.pdbx_seq_one_letter_code
_entity_poly.pdbx_strand_id
1 'polypeptide(L)'
;MIKRRILLIGGNYSPEPTGIGKYNGEMIKWLAEQGNDCTVVTTYPYYPEWKVQSSYGKQCFWYKTETQIVKNGNPIKVIRCPHFVPKNPSGLNRMISEFSFFFSAYLVMMLLLFKKKYNQVITVAPPFEMGLLGILYKKIRGGEFIYHIQDLQIDAARDLAIIKSKVIINIFLSIEKFILSHADIVSTISVGMIKKVRNKCQKEVLFFPNWVDVNTFYPVANRHDLKPNYGFDTTDKIILYSGAIGNKQGLEAILYCAKSLQNRKDIKFAICGSGPYKANLIHLKEKLNLKNVFFLPLQPIKTFNSFLNVADIHLVLQKSGAGDLVMPSKLSTILSVGGVAIVTASKGTSLYEVISSGNMGILVEPDNEKALLDAIINSVDSELKEHSENARLYAEKNLSAYKILDDFFSVVFKVERNQVKSSIGELRAKIA
;
A
#
# COMPACT_ATOMS: atom_id res chain seq x y z
N MET A 1 -4.14 19.36 -21.69
CA MET A 1 -5.27 19.07 -20.76
C MET A 1 -5.79 20.35 -20.13
N ILE A 2 -7.10 20.43 -19.81
CA ILE A 2 -7.66 21.59 -19.10
C ILE A 2 -7.12 21.57 -17.68
N LYS A 3 -6.52 22.68 -17.24
CA LYS A 3 -5.99 22.85 -15.88
C LYS A 3 -7.13 22.72 -14.84
N ARG A 4 -7.03 21.78 -13.91
CA ARG A 4 -8.01 21.53 -12.84
C ARG A 4 -7.46 21.94 -11.48
N ARG A 5 -8.36 22.28 -10.58
CA ARG A 5 -8.05 22.46 -9.17
C ARG A 5 -8.51 21.23 -8.39
N ILE A 6 -7.56 20.55 -7.76
CA ILE A 6 -7.76 19.26 -7.10
C ILE A 6 -7.47 19.40 -5.61
N LEU A 7 -8.38 18.91 -4.79
CA LEU A 7 -8.22 18.82 -3.35
C LEU A 7 -8.12 17.35 -2.94
N LEU A 8 -7.02 16.97 -2.30
CA LEU A 8 -6.87 15.67 -1.63
C LEU A 8 -7.10 15.84 -0.13
N ILE A 9 -7.90 14.96 0.48
CA ILE A 9 -8.06 14.83 1.92
C ILE A 9 -7.72 13.40 2.31
N GLY A 10 -6.67 13.22 3.10
CA GLY A 10 -6.22 11.90 3.51
C GLY A 10 -5.31 11.94 4.73
N GLY A 11 -5.42 10.94 5.60
CA GLY A 11 -4.63 10.88 6.84
C GLY A 11 -3.13 10.76 6.62
N ASN A 12 -2.71 10.09 5.57
CA ASN A 12 -1.30 9.83 5.27
C ASN A 12 -0.89 10.47 3.94
N TYR A 13 0.29 11.09 3.93
CA TYR A 13 0.85 11.76 2.75
C TYR A 13 2.38 11.82 2.83
N SER A 14 3.03 12.11 1.70
CA SER A 14 4.48 12.38 1.63
C SER A 14 4.94 13.36 2.75
N PRO A 15 6.10 13.14 3.39
CA PRO A 15 7.19 12.23 3.01
C PRO A 15 7.13 10.82 3.64
N GLU A 16 5.97 10.31 4.01
CA GLU A 16 5.86 8.93 4.49
C GLU A 16 6.26 7.95 3.38
N PRO A 17 7.23 7.02 3.64
CA PRO A 17 7.86 6.23 2.59
C PRO A 17 7.06 5.02 2.14
N THR A 18 6.00 4.67 2.86
CA THR A 18 5.25 3.42 2.66
C THR A 18 3.74 3.62 2.79
N GLY A 19 2.97 2.62 2.35
CA GLY A 19 1.52 2.61 2.49
C GLY A 19 0.83 3.75 1.75
N ILE A 20 -0.28 4.21 2.30
CA ILE A 20 -1.16 5.24 1.71
C ILE A 20 -0.41 6.56 1.50
N GLY A 21 0.50 6.92 2.40
CA GLY A 21 1.28 8.16 2.29
C GLY A 21 2.13 8.25 1.04
N LYS A 22 2.77 7.13 0.66
CA LYS A 22 3.51 7.01 -0.60
C LYS A 22 2.59 7.21 -1.80
N TYR A 23 1.49 6.46 -1.89
CA TYR A 23 0.58 6.51 -3.04
C TYR A 23 -0.10 7.86 -3.18
N ASN A 24 -0.56 8.46 -2.09
CA ASN A 24 -1.13 9.81 -2.10
C ASN A 24 -0.09 10.86 -2.55
N GLY A 25 1.15 10.75 -2.08
CA GLY A 25 2.24 11.64 -2.47
C GLY A 25 2.57 11.55 -3.95
N GLU A 26 2.74 10.34 -4.47
CA GLU A 26 3.06 10.08 -5.88
C GLU A 26 1.91 10.48 -6.81
N MET A 27 0.67 10.17 -6.45
CA MET A 27 -0.53 10.57 -7.20
C MET A 27 -0.65 12.09 -7.35
N ILE A 28 -0.53 12.83 -6.25
CA ILE A 28 -0.65 14.29 -6.28
C ILE A 28 0.53 14.94 -7.00
N LYS A 29 1.74 14.37 -6.85
CA LYS A 29 2.90 14.81 -7.61
C LYS A 29 2.67 14.65 -9.11
N TRP A 30 2.21 13.48 -9.55
CA TRP A 30 1.89 13.23 -10.95
C TRP A 30 0.80 14.19 -11.47
N LEU A 31 -0.27 14.42 -10.72
CA LEU A 31 -1.32 15.39 -11.09
C LEU A 31 -0.77 16.81 -11.23
N ALA A 32 0.14 17.23 -10.36
CA ALA A 32 0.79 18.53 -10.44
C ALA A 32 1.72 18.62 -11.67
N GLU A 33 2.42 17.54 -12.01
CA GLU A 33 3.24 17.42 -13.23
C GLU A 33 2.39 17.51 -14.50
N GLN A 34 1.12 17.06 -14.46
CA GLN A 34 0.14 17.25 -15.55
C GLN A 34 -0.45 18.68 -15.58
N GLY A 35 0.09 19.62 -14.80
CA GLY A 35 -0.29 21.04 -14.81
C GLY A 35 -1.51 21.39 -13.94
N ASN A 36 -2.02 20.46 -13.12
CA ASN A 36 -3.12 20.73 -12.21
C ASN A 36 -2.69 21.54 -10.98
N ASP A 37 -3.62 22.28 -10.37
CA ASP A 37 -3.44 23.05 -9.14
C ASP A 37 -3.87 22.19 -7.94
N CYS A 38 -2.90 21.60 -7.24
CA CYS A 38 -3.14 20.61 -6.22
C CYS A 38 -3.03 21.18 -4.79
N THR A 39 -4.03 20.92 -3.97
CA THR A 39 -4.02 21.18 -2.53
C THR A 39 -4.24 19.88 -1.77
N VAL A 40 -3.47 19.66 -0.70
CA VAL A 40 -3.56 18.48 0.15
C VAL A 40 -3.89 18.91 1.59
N VAL A 41 -4.88 18.27 2.20
CA VAL A 41 -5.19 18.37 3.63
C VAL A 41 -4.85 17.02 4.25
N THR A 42 -3.88 17.00 5.16
CA THR A 42 -3.32 15.77 5.71
C THR A 42 -2.76 15.95 7.11
N THR A 43 -2.35 14.85 7.74
CA THR A 43 -1.67 14.88 9.04
C THR A 43 -0.19 15.29 8.91
N TYR A 44 0.47 15.47 10.05
CA TYR A 44 1.92 15.43 10.11
C TYR A 44 2.42 14.01 9.87
N PRO A 45 3.56 13.80 9.18
CA PRO A 45 4.07 12.46 8.90
C PRO A 45 4.40 11.71 10.20
N TYR A 46 3.81 10.52 10.40
CA TYR A 46 3.98 9.72 11.61
C TYR A 46 4.11 8.21 11.33
N TYR A 47 3.67 7.79 10.16
CA TYR A 47 3.68 6.37 9.78
C TYR A 47 4.99 6.01 9.04
N PRO A 48 5.59 4.82 9.24
CA PRO A 48 5.04 3.64 9.96
C PRO A 48 5.38 3.58 11.46
N GLU A 49 6.11 4.53 12.01
CA GLU A 49 6.68 4.45 13.36
C GLU A 49 5.70 4.87 14.47
N TRP A 50 4.51 5.37 14.13
CA TRP A 50 3.54 5.94 15.06
C TRP A 50 4.15 7.02 15.94
N LYS A 51 5.00 7.81 15.34
CA LYS A 51 5.68 8.94 15.95
C LYS A 51 5.86 10.04 14.92
N VAL A 52 5.46 11.26 15.25
CA VAL A 52 5.69 12.40 14.35
C VAL A 52 7.19 12.51 14.06
N GLN A 53 7.52 12.61 12.77
CA GLN A 53 8.92 12.75 12.34
C GLN A 53 9.58 13.96 13.00
N SER A 54 10.85 13.80 13.40
CA SER A 54 11.60 14.80 14.19
C SER A 54 11.66 16.18 13.53
N SER A 55 11.68 16.24 12.20
CA SER A 55 11.62 17.49 11.42
C SER A 55 10.36 18.33 11.66
N TYR A 56 9.29 17.71 12.16
CA TYR A 56 8.01 18.36 12.47
C TYR A 56 7.70 18.46 13.97
N GLY A 57 8.52 17.87 14.84
CA GLY A 57 8.21 17.64 16.25
C GLY A 57 7.75 18.85 17.06
N LYS A 58 8.31 20.04 16.82
CA LYS A 58 7.91 21.29 17.50
C LYS A 58 6.67 21.97 16.90
N GLN A 59 6.25 21.58 15.71
CA GLN A 59 5.20 22.24 14.94
C GLN A 59 3.90 21.44 14.86
N CYS A 60 3.90 20.18 15.30
CA CYS A 60 2.79 19.24 15.10
C CYS A 60 1.53 19.54 15.95
N PHE A 61 1.61 20.50 16.86
CA PHE A 61 0.47 20.91 17.71
C PHE A 61 -0.42 21.99 17.08
N TRP A 62 -0.04 22.51 15.90
CA TRP A 62 -0.77 23.54 15.19
C TRP A 62 -0.82 23.28 13.69
N TYR A 63 -1.62 24.04 12.97
CA TYR A 63 -1.70 23.94 11.51
C TYR A 63 -0.45 24.51 10.85
N LYS A 64 0.04 23.85 9.81
CA LYS A 64 1.14 24.33 8.99
C LYS A 64 0.79 24.21 7.50
N THR A 65 1.04 25.28 6.76
CA THR A 65 0.97 25.23 5.30
C THR A 65 2.39 25.13 4.73
N GLU A 66 2.61 24.17 3.86
CA GLU A 66 3.86 23.95 3.14
C GLU A 66 3.61 24.03 1.64
N THR A 67 4.66 24.42 0.90
CA THR A 67 4.66 24.37 -0.56
C THR A 67 5.71 23.35 -1.01
N GLN A 68 5.27 22.29 -1.67
CA GLN A 68 6.17 21.30 -2.26
C GLN A 68 6.44 21.70 -3.72
N ILE A 69 7.71 21.89 -4.04
CA ILE A 69 8.15 22.20 -5.42
C ILE A 69 8.19 20.90 -6.22
N VAL A 70 7.55 20.89 -7.37
CA VAL A 70 7.56 19.79 -8.33
C VAL A 70 8.40 20.20 -9.54
N LYS A 71 9.38 19.38 -9.92
CA LYS A 71 10.41 19.71 -10.93
C LYS A 71 9.73 19.88 -12.26
N ASN A 72 8.84 19.76 -12.79
CA ASN A 72 8.21 19.99 -14.12
C ASN A 72 6.69 20.14 -13.97
N GLY A 73 6.25 20.71 -12.84
CA GLY A 73 4.83 20.83 -12.56
C GLY A 73 4.49 22.04 -11.70
N ASN A 74 3.21 22.18 -11.39
CA ASN A 74 2.75 23.21 -10.48
C ASN A 74 3.17 22.89 -9.03
N PRO A 75 3.45 23.90 -8.19
CA PRO A 75 3.71 23.67 -6.78
C PRO A 75 2.46 23.11 -6.09
N ILE A 76 2.68 22.17 -5.18
CA ILE A 76 1.62 21.55 -4.38
C ILE A 76 1.50 22.27 -3.06
N LYS A 77 0.29 22.73 -2.72
CA LYS A 77 0.00 23.29 -1.41
C LYS A 77 -0.39 22.17 -0.44
N VAL A 78 0.37 21.98 0.66
CA VAL A 78 0.10 20.98 1.68
C VAL A 78 -0.29 21.66 2.98
N ILE A 79 -1.44 21.34 3.53
CA ILE A 79 -1.94 21.83 4.82
C ILE A 79 -1.85 20.67 5.80
N ARG A 80 -0.88 20.76 6.73
CA ARG A 80 -0.69 19.80 7.82
C ARG A 80 -1.63 20.13 8.95
N CYS A 81 -2.42 19.16 9.37
CA CYS A 81 -3.38 19.26 10.45
C CYS A 81 -2.83 18.59 11.71
N PRO A 82 -2.93 19.21 12.89
CA PRO A 82 -2.61 18.56 14.14
C PRO A 82 -3.57 17.40 14.40
N HIS A 83 -3.05 16.30 14.96
CA HIS A 83 -3.86 15.16 15.35
C HIS A 83 -3.16 14.37 16.46
N PHE A 84 -3.90 13.54 17.15
CA PHE A 84 -3.37 12.65 18.18
C PHE A 84 -2.63 11.47 17.56
N VAL A 85 -1.34 11.27 17.89
CA VAL A 85 -0.55 10.11 17.49
C VAL A 85 -0.31 9.23 18.71
N PRO A 86 -0.93 8.04 18.79
CA PRO A 86 -0.78 7.15 19.94
C PRO A 86 0.59 6.45 19.92
N LYS A 87 1.24 6.40 21.09
CA LYS A 87 2.48 5.60 21.27
C LYS A 87 2.24 4.11 21.08
N ASN A 88 1.06 3.63 21.52
CA ASN A 88 0.64 2.24 21.36
C ASN A 88 -0.62 2.20 20.48
N PRO A 89 -0.50 1.86 19.19
CA PRO A 89 -1.60 1.92 18.23
C PRO A 89 -2.57 0.73 18.37
N SER A 90 -3.28 0.65 19.49
CA SER A 90 -4.42 -0.26 19.68
C SER A 90 -5.63 0.17 18.84
N GLY A 91 -6.61 -0.70 18.68
CA GLY A 91 -7.81 -0.39 17.89
C GLY A 91 -8.51 0.91 18.31
N LEU A 92 -8.74 1.10 19.61
CA LEU A 92 -9.36 2.30 20.15
C LEU A 92 -8.49 3.55 19.95
N ASN A 93 -7.19 3.44 20.24
CA ASN A 93 -6.26 4.57 20.08
C ASN A 93 -6.14 5.03 18.63
N ARG A 94 -6.20 4.09 17.67
CA ARG A 94 -6.26 4.43 16.24
C ARG A 94 -7.53 5.19 15.90
N MET A 95 -8.68 4.75 16.37
CA MET A 95 -9.94 5.47 16.17
C MET A 95 -9.87 6.89 16.73
N ILE A 96 -9.34 7.08 17.95
CA ILE A 96 -9.15 8.44 18.53
C ILE A 96 -8.23 9.28 17.63
N SER A 97 -7.15 8.70 17.13
CA SER A 97 -6.24 9.36 16.18
C SER A 97 -6.99 9.83 14.92
N GLU A 98 -7.75 8.93 14.30
CA GLU A 98 -8.52 9.20 13.09
C GLU A 98 -9.58 10.28 13.28
N PHE A 99 -10.39 10.18 14.35
CA PHE A 99 -11.38 11.21 14.68
C PHE A 99 -10.73 12.56 15.03
N SER A 100 -9.59 12.57 15.72
CA SER A 100 -8.88 13.82 15.99
C SER A 100 -8.42 14.51 14.69
N PHE A 101 -7.97 13.72 13.71
CA PHE A 101 -7.67 14.25 12.38
C PHE A 101 -8.92 14.73 11.66
N PHE A 102 -10.02 13.98 11.71
CA PHE A 102 -11.29 14.39 11.10
C PHE A 102 -11.73 15.78 11.56
N PHE A 103 -11.76 16.03 12.88
CA PHE A 103 -12.14 17.34 13.40
C PHE A 103 -11.16 18.45 13.01
N SER A 104 -9.87 18.15 13.02
CA SER A 104 -8.83 19.08 12.58
C SER A 104 -8.96 19.42 11.08
N ALA A 105 -9.15 18.41 10.24
CA ALA A 105 -9.38 18.59 8.82
C ALA A 105 -10.72 19.31 8.50
N TYR A 106 -11.75 19.08 9.31
CA TYR A 106 -13.03 19.78 9.19
C TYR A 106 -12.86 21.30 9.33
N LEU A 107 -12.08 21.77 10.30
CA LEU A 107 -11.81 23.21 10.46
C LEU A 107 -11.12 23.81 9.24
N VAL A 108 -10.13 23.08 8.68
CA VAL A 108 -9.48 23.49 7.41
C VAL A 108 -10.47 23.49 6.27
N MET A 109 -11.34 22.48 6.19
CA MET A 109 -12.38 22.40 5.17
C MET A 109 -13.30 23.61 5.21
N MET A 110 -13.75 24.05 6.40
CA MET A 110 -14.58 25.25 6.56
C MET A 110 -13.89 26.48 5.96
N LEU A 111 -12.58 26.65 6.18
CA LEU A 111 -11.83 27.75 5.56
C LEU A 111 -11.70 27.61 4.03
N LEU A 112 -11.56 26.39 3.51
CA LEU A 112 -11.46 26.12 2.07
C LEU A 112 -12.77 26.36 1.34
N LEU A 113 -13.93 26.30 2.01
CA LEU A 113 -15.21 26.65 1.42
C LEU A 113 -15.27 28.12 0.93
N PHE A 114 -14.49 29.02 1.51
CA PHE A 114 -14.42 30.44 1.12
C PHE A 114 -13.32 30.74 0.08
N LYS A 115 -12.54 29.72 -0.33
CA LYS A 115 -11.50 29.86 -1.36
C LYS A 115 -12.04 29.56 -2.75
N LYS A 116 -11.20 29.72 -3.79
CA LYS A 116 -11.55 29.34 -5.18
C LYS A 116 -12.00 27.87 -5.22
N LYS A 117 -13.08 27.59 -5.94
CA LYS A 117 -13.68 26.24 -6.06
C LYS A 117 -12.66 25.21 -6.57
N TYR A 118 -12.65 24.01 -5.97
CA TYR A 118 -11.98 22.83 -6.51
C TYR A 118 -12.93 22.12 -7.50
N ASN A 119 -12.35 21.65 -8.61
CA ASN A 119 -13.09 20.87 -9.60
C ASN A 119 -13.33 19.46 -9.07
N GLN A 120 -12.33 18.90 -8.39
CA GLN A 120 -12.39 17.56 -7.84
C GLN A 120 -11.92 17.55 -6.38
N VAL A 121 -12.61 16.74 -5.58
CA VAL A 121 -12.27 16.46 -4.18
C VAL A 121 -12.06 14.96 -4.05
N ILE A 122 -10.84 14.55 -3.78
CA ILE A 122 -10.44 13.16 -3.58
C ILE A 122 -10.32 12.92 -2.09
N THR A 123 -11.05 11.95 -1.55
CA THR A 123 -10.83 11.49 -0.18
C THR A 123 -10.36 10.05 -0.20
N VAL A 124 -9.39 9.74 0.64
CA VAL A 124 -8.74 8.41 0.70
C VAL A 124 -9.02 7.76 2.05
N ALA A 125 -9.59 6.57 2.01
CA ALA A 125 -9.83 5.73 3.18
C ALA A 125 -8.75 4.63 3.30
N PRO A 126 -8.26 4.32 4.50
CA PRO A 126 -8.57 4.95 5.79
C PRO A 126 -7.96 6.37 5.97
N PRO A 127 -8.54 7.19 6.85
CA PRO A 127 -9.76 6.96 7.65
C PRO A 127 -11.03 7.10 6.79
N PHE A 128 -12.01 6.21 7.00
CA PHE A 128 -13.22 6.16 6.15
C PHE A 128 -14.09 7.42 6.25
N GLU A 129 -14.15 8.05 7.43
CA GLU A 129 -14.96 9.23 7.70
C GLU A 129 -14.51 10.48 6.93
N MET A 130 -13.31 10.49 6.35
CA MET A 130 -12.87 11.58 5.45
C MET A 130 -13.85 11.78 4.28
N GLY A 131 -14.56 10.73 3.88
CA GLY A 131 -15.62 10.84 2.88
C GLY A 131 -16.73 11.81 3.23
N LEU A 132 -17.02 12.02 4.53
CA LEU A 132 -18.01 13.02 4.97
C LEU A 132 -17.57 14.46 4.62
N LEU A 133 -16.26 14.74 4.66
CA LEU A 133 -15.72 16.04 4.26
C LEU A 133 -15.83 16.24 2.73
N GLY A 134 -15.65 15.16 1.97
CA GLY A 134 -15.89 15.18 0.51
C GLY A 134 -17.34 15.50 0.17
N ILE A 135 -18.30 14.88 0.88
CA ILE A 135 -19.74 15.15 0.72
C ILE A 135 -20.06 16.61 1.09
N LEU A 136 -19.54 17.08 2.23
CA LEU A 136 -19.74 18.45 2.71
C LEU A 136 -19.28 19.46 1.65
N TYR A 137 -18.07 19.28 1.12
CA TYR A 137 -17.55 20.17 0.09
C TYR A 137 -18.42 20.14 -1.17
N LYS A 138 -18.74 18.94 -1.67
CA LYS A 138 -19.58 18.75 -2.86
C LYS A 138 -20.94 19.43 -2.71
N LYS A 139 -21.60 19.28 -1.56
CA LYS A 139 -22.92 19.88 -1.31
C LYS A 139 -22.92 21.41 -1.31
N ILE A 140 -21.85 22.02 -0.75
CA ILE A 140 -21.78 23.48 -0.57
C ILE A 140 -21.18 24.18 -1.79
N ARG A 141 -20.09 23.61 -2.36
CA ARG A 141 -19.32 24.25 -3.44
C ARG A 141 -19.47 23.59 -4.79
N GLY A 142 -20.08 22.40 -4.83
CA GLY A 142 -20.06 21.55 -6.00
C GLY A 142 -18.66 21.01 -6.28
N GLY A 143 -18.46 20.42 -7.44
CA GLY A 143 -17.26 19.67 -7.80
C GLY A 143 -17.49 18.17 -7.69
N GLU A 144 -16.66 17.40 -8.37
CA GLU A 144 -16.76 15.96 -8.40
C GLU A 144 -16.11 15.35 -7.16
N PHE A 145 -16.84 14.49 -6.45
CA PHE A 145 -16.34 13.82 -5.25
C PHE A 145 -15.92 12.39 -5.58
N ILE A 146 -14.60 12.12 -5.40
CA ILE A 146 -13.97 10.83 -5.61
C ILE A 146 -13.65 10.23 -4.25
N TYR A 147 -14.18 9.03 -3.97
CA TYR A 147 -13.87 8.27 -2.77
C TYR A 147 -13.02 7.06 -3.12
N HIS A 148 -11.73 7.11 -2.76
CA HIS A 148 -10.76 6.05 -3.01
C HIS A 148 -10.52 5.21 -1.75
N ILE A 149 -10.72 3.89 -1.85
CA ILE A 149 -10.62 2.95 -0.73
C ILE A 149 -9.35 2.11 -0.89
N GLN A 150 -8.37 2.36 -0.03
CA GLN A 150 -7.11 1.59 0.03
C GLN A 150 -7.20 0.39 0.99
N ASP A 151 -8.14 0.43 1.95
CA ASP A 151 -8.37 -0.66 2.90
C ASP A 151 -9.84 -0.65 3.35
N LEU A 152 -10.44 -1.84 3.50
CA LEU A 152 -11.78 -2.03 4.04
C LEU A 152 -11.72 -2.05 5.57
N GLN A 153 -11.45 -0.88 6.14
CA GLN A 153 -11.14 -0.69 7.56
C GLN A 153 -12.22 -1.24 8.49
N ILE A 154 -13.50 -1.01 8.18
CA ILE A 154 -14.63 -1.43 9.02
C ILE A 154 -14.83 -2.95 8.94
N ASP A 155 -14.70 -3.52 7.73
CA ASP A 155 -14.76 -4.97 7.54
C ASP A 155 -13.61 -5.66 8.29
N ALA A 156 -12.39 -5.13 8.18
CA ALA A 156 -11.24 -5.64 8.90
C ALA A 156 -11.43 -5.55 10.42
N ALA A 157 -11.98 -4.43 10.93
CA ALA A 157 -12.26 -4.27 12.37
C ALA A 157 -13.32 -5.25 12.86
N ARG A 158 -14.32 -5.59 12.04
CA ARG A 158 -15.34 -6.60 12.34
C ARG A 158 -14.74 -8.00 12.31
N ASP A 159 -14.08 -8.36 11.20
CA ASP A 159 -13.61 -9.74 10.93
C ASP A 159 -12.47 -10.14 11.88
N LEU A 160 -11.66 -9.18 12.34
CA LEU A 160 -10.61 -9.38 13.35
C LEU A 160 -11.11 -9.17 14.80
N ALA A 161 -12.40 -8.95 15.01
CA ALA A 161 -13.01 -8.68 16.32
C ALA A 161 -12.34 -7.55 17.12
N ILE A 162 -11.77 -6.56 16.42
CA ILE A 162 -11.16 -5.36 17.04
C ILE A 162 -12.24 -4.52 17.73
N ILE A 163 -13.40 -4.40 17.10
CA ILE A 163 -14.59 -3.77 17.66
C ILE A 163 -15.61 -4.89 17.98
N LYS A 164 -15.86 -5.11 19.26
CA LYS A 164 -16.78 -6.16 19.72
C LYS A 164 -18.26 -5.76 19.64
N SER A 165 -18.56 -4.46 19.68
CA SER A 165 -19.93 -3.95 19.65
C SER A 165 -20.52 -4.01 18.25
N LYS A 166 -21.53 -4.87 18.04
CA LYS A 166 -22.30 -4.95 16.78
C LYS A 166 -22.99 -3.62 16.43
N VAL A 167 -23.41 -2.87 17.45
CA VAL A 167 -24.07 -1.56 17.25
C VAL A 167 -23.10 -0.56 16.62
N ILE A 168 -21.89 -0.46 17.15
CA ILE A 168 -20.85 0.46 16.61
C ILE A 168 -20.47 0.06 15.18
N ILE A 169 -20.28 -1.22 14.92
CA ILE A 169 -20.00 -1.73 13.55
C ILE A 169 -21.13 -1.33 12.59
N ASN A 170 -22.40 -1.52 12.98
CA ASN A 170 -23.54 -1.19 12.12
C ASN A 170 -23.63 0.32 11.85
N ILE A 171 -23.33 1.16 12.85
CA ILE A 171 -23.26 2.62 12.68
C ILE A 171 -22.18 2.98 11.65
N PHE A 172 -20.97 2.41 11.78
CA PHE A 172 -19.88 2.69 10.85
C PHE A 172 -20.17 2.19 9.43
N LEU A 173 -20.74 1.00 9.28
CA LEU A 173 -21.18 0.48 7.98
C LEU A 173 -22.28 1.36 7.35
N SER A 174 -23.18 1.92 8.17
CA SER A 174 -24.22 2.84 7.69
C SER A 174 -23.62 4.16 7.21
N ILE A 175 -22.64 4.71 7.95
CA ILE A 175 -21.91 5.91 7.53
C ILE A 175 -21.11 5.63 6.24
N GLU A 176 -20.40 4.50 6.15
CA GLU A 176 -19.67 4.12 4.94
C GLU A 176 -20.62 4.01 3.74
N LYS A 177 -21.75 3.32 3.91
CA LYS A 177 -22.78 3.21 2.86
C LYS A 177 -23.32 4.58 2.45
N PHE A 178 -23.52 5.49 3.41
CA PHE A 178 -23.93 6.86 3.12
C PHE A 178 -22.86 7.59 2.29
N ILE A 179 -21.57 7.45 2.63
CA ILE A 179 -20.46 8.05 1.88
C ILE A 179 -20.42 7.49 0.45
N LEU A 180 -20.47 6.17 0.31
CA LEU A 180 -20.47 5.48 -0.98
C LEU A 180 -21.63 5.93 -1.88
N SER A 181 -22.83 6.14 -1.30
CA SER A 181 -24.01 6.57 -2.06
C SER A 181 -23.89 8.01 -2.59
N HIS A 182 -23.12 8.87 -1.94
CA HIS A 182 -22.95 10.28 -2.30
C HIS A 182 -21.69 10.58 -3.14
N ALA A 183 -20.70 9.67 -3.17
CA ALA A 183 -19.55 9.81 -4.05
C ALA A 183 -19.98 9.76 -5.53
N ASP A 184 -19.39 10.61 -6.38
CA ASP A 184 -19.57 10.54 -7.82
C ASP A 184 -18.80 9.37 -8.40
N ILE A 185 -17.58 9.18 -7.93
CA ILE A 185 -16.69 8.09 -8.32
C ILE A 185 -16.25 7.36 -7.05
N VAL A 186 -16.36 6.04 -7.08
CA VAL A 186 -15.81 5.15 -6.06
C VAL A 186 -14.74 4.30 -6.71
N SER A 187 -13.57 4.18 -6.07
CA SER A 187 -12.48 3.35 -6.57
C SER A 187 -11.79 2.58 -5.45
N THR A 188 -11.16 1.46 -5.82
CA THR A 188 -10.41 0.62 -4.88
C THR A 188 -9.30 -0.17 -5.58
N ILE A 189 -8.41 -0.78 -4.79
CA ILE A 189 -7.11 -1.29 -5.24
C ILE A 189 -7.10 -2.75 -5.68
N SER A 190 -8.17 -3.53 -5.47
CA SER A 190 -8.21 -4.94 -5.88
C SER A 190 -9.59 -5.39 -6.34
N VAL A 191 -9.62 -6.43 -7.18
CA VAL A 191 -10.88 -7.03 -7.67
C VAL A 191 -11.71 -7.60 -6.52
N GLY A 192 -11.08 -8.20 -5.52
CA GLY A 192 -11.77 -8.68 -4.31
C GLY A 192 -12.45 -7.55 -3.54
N MET A 193 -11.77 -6.40 -3.39
CA MET A 193 -12.36 -5.21 -2.77
C MET A 193 -13.49 -4.62 -3.63
N ILE A 194 -13.38 -4.62 -4.96
CA ILE A 194 -14.47 -4.17 -5.85
C ILE A 194 -15.74 -4.96 -5.57
N LYS A 195 -15.65 -6.29 -5.48
CA LYS A 195 -16.82 -7.15 -5.18
C LYS A 195 -17.46 -6.78 -3.84
N LYS A 196 -16.64 -6.61 -2.78
CA LYS A 196 -17.13 -6.23 -1.44
C LYS A 196 -17.78 -4.85 -1.41
N VAL A 197 -17.18 -3.85 -2.07
CA VAL A 197 -17.72 -2.49 -2.10
C VAL A 197 -19.00 -2.41 -2.93
N ARG A 198 -19.08 -3.11 -4.07
CA ARG A 198 -20.32 -3.20 -4.88
C ARG A 198 -21.50 -3.74 -4.09
N ASN A 199 -21.27 -4.73 -3.23
CA ASN A 199 -22.33 -5.27 -2.36
C ASN A 199 -22.88 -4.25 -1.37
N LYS A 200 -22.11 -3.18 -1.06
CA LYS A 200 -22.52 -2.12 -0.15
C LYS A 200 -23.27 -0.96 -0.83
N CYS A 201 -22.96 -0.63 -2.07
CA CYS A 201 -23.44 0.63 -2.68
C CYS A 201 -24.19 0.49 -4.01
N GLN A 202 -24.26 -0.68 -4.62
CA GLN A 202 -24.87 -0.92 -5.95
C GLN A 202 -24.40 0.04 -7.06
N LYS A 203 -23.21 0.65 -6.87
CA LYS A 203 -22.55 1.55 -7.83
C LYS A 203 -21.43 0.83 -8.55
N GLU A 204 -21.07 1.37 -9.69
CA GLU A 204 -19.83 0.98 -10.33
C GLU A 204 -18.64 1.43 -9.50
N VAL A 205 -17.70 0.51 -9.31
CA VAL A 205 -16.48 0.75 -8.54
C VAL A 205 -15.31 0.59 -9.49
N LEU A 206 -14.54 1.65 -9.66
CA LEU A 206 -13.39 1.66 -10.55
C LEU A 206 -12.19 0.92 -9.92
N PHE A 207 -11.48 0.20 -10.75
CA PHE A 207 -10.21 -0.40 -10.36
C PHE A 207 -9.09 0.65 -10.43
N PHE A 208 -8.46 0.92 -9.30
CA PHE A 208 -7.33 1.83 -9.19
C PHE A 208 -6.27 1.19 -8.30
N PRO A 209 -5.50 0.25 -8.86
CA PRO A 209 -4.53 -0.54 -8.08
C PRO A 209 -3.36 0.29 -7.61
N ASN A 210 -2.68 -0.20 -6.60
CA ASN A 210 -1.39 0.30 -6.18
C ASN A 210 -0.34 0.03 -7.28
N TRP A 211 0.61 0.95 -7.42
CA TRP A 211 1.61 0.97 -8.50
C TRP A 211 3.04 0.93 -8.01
N VAL A 212 3.95 0.81 -8.93
CA VAL A 212 5.39 0.94 -8.71
C VAL A 212 6.02 1.81 -9.80
N ASP A 213 7.04 2.57 -9.43
CA ASP A 213 7.89 3.24 -10.41
C ASP A 213 8.88 2.21 -10.99
N VAL A 214 8.55 1.68 -12.16
CA VAL A 214 9.34 0.66 -12.86
C VAL A 214 10.70 1.17 -13.36
N ASN A 215 10.92 2.48 -13.36
CA ASN A 215 12.20 3.10 -13.69
C ASN A 215 13.11 3.23 -12.47
N THR A 216 12.54 3.33 -11.27
CA THR A 216 13.27 3.32 -10.01
C THR A 216 13.55 1.89 -9.54
N PHE A 217 12.60 0.97 -9.77
CA PHE A 217 12.71 -0.45 -9.42
C PHE A 217 12.82 -1.29 -10.68
N TYR A 218 14.01 -1.84 -10.92
CA TYR A 218 14.34 -2.61 -12.12
C TYR A 218 15.35 -3.70 -11.82
N PRO A 219 15.41 -4.76 -12.66
CA PRO A 219 16.41 -5.83 -12.54
C PRO A 219 17.83 -5.31 -12.77
N VAL A 220 18.77 -5.72 -11.92
CA VAL A 220 20.21 -5.42 -12.07
C VAL A 220 20.92 -6.64 -12.67
N ALA A 221 21.73 -6.41 -13.71
CA ALA A 221 22.37 -7.50 -14.47
C ALA A 221 23.27 -8.39 -13.58
N ASN A 222 24.18 -7.78 -12.81
CA ASN A 222 25.15 -8.50 -11.97
C ASN A 222 24.73 -8.48 -10.51
N ARG A 223 23.52 -8.99 -10.19
CA ARG A 223 22.97 -8.94 -8.85
C ARG A 223 23.82 -9.63 -7.78
N HIS A 224 24.61 -10.63 -8.15
CA HIS A 224 25.47 -11.36 -7.22
C HIS A 224 26.57 -10.45 -6.65
N ASP A 225 27.07 -9.48 -7.42
CA ASP A 225 28.09 -8.52 -7.00
C ASP A 225 27.58 -7.52 -5.95
N LEU A 226 26.26 -7.47 -5.75
CA LEU A 226 25.64 -6.62 -4.72
C LEU A 226 25.64 -7.26 -3.32
N LYS A 227 25.75 -8.60 -3.23
CA LYS A 227 25.62 -9.36 -1.97
C LYS A 227 26.61 -8.92 -0.89
N PRO A 228 27.92 -8.68 -1.20
CA PRO A 228 28.89 -8.22 -0.21
C PRO A 228 28.54 -6.89 0.45
N ASN A 229 27.84 -6.00 -0.23
CA ASN A 229 27.39 -4.72 0.34
C ASN A 229 26.42 -4.89 1.51
N TYR A 230 25.83 -6.08 1.66
CA TYR A 230 24.87 -6.42 2.70
C TYR A 230 25.38 -7.53 3.65
N GLY A 231 26.68 -7.88 3.57
CA GLY A 231 27.33 -8.83 4.45
C GLY A 231 27.14 -10.29 4.05
N PHE A 232 26.90 -10.57 2.77
CA PHE A 232 26.77 -11.92 2.22
C PHE A 232 27.85 -12.21 1.19
N ASP A 233 28.20 -13.49 1.04
CA ASP A 233 29.10 -13.92 -0.02
C ASP A 233 28.38 -13.93 -1.38
N THR A 234 29.12 -13.73 -2.45
CA THR A 234 28.54 -13.71 -3.82
C THR A 234 27.85 -15.03 -4.20
N THR A 235 28.29 -16.14 -3.61
CA THR A 235 27.72 -17.49 -3.78
C THR A 235 26.54 -17.80 -2.87
N ASP A 236 26.30 -17.00 -1.84
CA ASP A 236 25.16 -17.19 -0.94
C ASP A 236 23.82 -17.13 -1.68
N LYS A 237 22.88 -17.98 -1.29
CA LYS A 237 21.49 -17.97 -1.73
C LYS A 237 20.65 -17.18 -0.73
N ILE A 238 20.20 -15.99 -1.12
CA ILE A 238 19.51 -15.06 -0.22
C ILE A 238 17.99 -15.21 -0.34
N ILE A 239 17.35 -15.60 0.77
CA ILE A 239 15.90 -15.65 0.92
C ILE A 239 15.49 -14.43 1.71
N LEU A 240 14.87 -13.45 1.04
CA LEU A 240 14.58 -12.14 1.60
C LEU A 240 13.11 -11.97 1.96
N TYR A 241 12.85 -11.61 3.22
CA TYR A 241 11.62 -10.95 3.61
C TYR A 241 11.87 -9.45 3.80
N SER A 242 11.16 -8.61 3.08
CA SER A 242 11.19 -7.15 3.26
C SER A 242 9.78 -6.62 3.48
N GLY A 243 9.52 -5.98 4.65
CA GLY A 243 8.20 -5.40 4.94
C GLY A 243 7.87 -5.28 6.42
N ALA A 244 6.59 -5.00 6.72
CA ALA A 244 6.12 -4.88 8.09
C ALA A 244 6.23 -6.20 8.86
N ILE A 245 6.69 -6.14 10.12
CA ILE A 245 6.86 -7.29 11.00
C ILE A 245 5.73 -7.28 12.03
N GLY A 246 4.61 -7.90 11.67
CA GLY A 246 3.45 -8.09 12.53
C GLY A 246 3.04 -9.55 12.66
N ASN A 247 2.13 -9.84 13.57
CA ASN A 247 1.69 -11.22 13.83
C ASN A 247 0.92 -11.83 12.63
N LYS A 248 0.22 -11.01 11.85
CA LYS A 248 -0.58 -11.48 10.70
C LYS A 248 0.25 -12.01 9.52
N GLN A 249 1.55 -11.75 9.51
CA GLN A 249 2.45 -12.23 8.46
C GLN A 249 2.96 -13.67 8.71
N GLY A 250 2.89 -14.18 9.93
CA GLY A 250 3.33 -15.55 10.24
C GLY A 250 4.83 -15.79 10.02
N LEU A 251 5.68 -14.80 10.38
CA LEU A 251 7.11 -14.83 10.04
C LEU A 251 7.91 -15.85 10.83
N GLU A 252 7.34 -16.48 11.84
CA GLU A 252 7.93 -17.60 12.57
C GLU A 252 8.26 -18.77 11.62
N ALA A 253 7.45 -18.97 10.59
CA ALA A 253 7.68 -19.99 9.58
C ALA A 253 9.04 -19.85 8.88
N ILE A 254 9.53 -18.59 8.69
CA ILE A 254 10.86 -18.34 8.15
C ILE A 254 11.94 -18.94 9.05
N LEU A 255 11.80 -18.77 10.36
CA LEU A 255 12.79 -19.24 11.34
C LEU A 255 12.79 -20.78 11.44
N TYR A 256 11.62 -21.42 11.32
CA TYR A 256 11.52 -22.87 11.30
C TYR A 256 12.11 -23.46 10.01
N CYS A 257 11.84 -22.84 8.85
CA CYS A 257 12.49 -23.21 7.58
C CYS A 257 14.02 -23.02 7.69
N ALA A 258 14.49 -21.92 8.27
CA ALA A 258 15.90 -21.67 8.49
C ALA A 258 16.56 -22.71 9.41
N LYS A 259 15.80 -23.20 10.43
CA LYS A 259 16.27 -24.31 11.29
C LYS A 259 16.47 -25.58 10.51
N SER A 260 15.53 -25.95 9.66
CA SER A 260 15.62 -27.16 8.83
C SER A 260 16.77 -27.11 7.83
N LEU A 261 17.18 -25.89 7.42
CA LEU A 261 18.23 -25.65 6.43
C LEU A 261 19.58 -25.22 7.03
N GLN A 262 19.82 -25.42 8.33
CA GLN A 262 21.09 -25.00 8.98
C GLN A 262 22.35 -25.67 8.39
N ASN A 263 22.21 -26.87 7.85
CA ASN A 263 23.32 -27.62 7.21
C ASN A 263 23.68 -27.06 5.81
N ARG A 264 22.80 -26.33 5.16
CA ARG A 264 23.02 -25.61 3.90
C ARG A 264 23.65 -24.25 4.23
N LYS A 265 24.99 -24.22 4.30
CA LYS A 265 25.74 -23.02 4.66
C LYS A 265 25.61 -21.89 3.64
N ASP A 266 25.28 -22.23 2.41
CA ASP A 266 25.05 -21.33 1.31
C ASP A 266 23.69 -20.59 1.40
N ILE A 267 22.72 -21.10 2.18
CA ILE A 267 21.38 -20.49 2.29
C ILE A 267 21.32 -19.51 3.46
N LYS A 268 20.97 -18.25 3.19
CA LYS A 268 20.82 -17.17 4.17
C LYS A 268 19.42 -16.60 4.13
N PHE A 269 18.83 -16.43 5.29
CA PHE A 269 17.53 -15.79 5.47
C PHE A 269 17.72 -14.34 5.93
N ALA A 270 17.35 -13.37 5.11
CA ALA A 270 17.42 -11.96 5.43
C ALA A 270 16.01 -11.42 5.77
N ILE A 271 15.85 -10.80 6.92
CA ILE A 271 14.60 -10.18 7.38
C ILE A 271 14.85 -8.69 7.56
N CYS A 272 14.27 -7.88 6.66
CA CYS A 272 14.35 -6.42 6.70
C CYS A 272 12.97 -5.83 6.97
N GLY A 273 12.84 -5.12 8.07
CA GLY A 273 11.55 -4.52 8.42
C GLY A 273 11.48 -3.98 9.83
N SER A 274 10.35 -3.36 10.12
CA SER A 274 9.99 -2.88 11.44
C SER A 274 8.58 -3.32 11.82
N GLY A 275 8.30 -3.36 13.10
CA GLY A 275 6.97 -3.69 13.60
C GLY A 275 7.00 -4.31 15.00
N PRO A 276 5.84 -4.38 15.68
CA PRO A 276 5.75 -4.78 17.09
C PRO A 276 6.17 -6.23 17.34
N TYR A 277 6.17 -7.06 16.31
CA TYR A 277 6.49 -8.49 16.45
C TYR A 277 7.98 -8.81 16.28
N LYS A 278 8.83 -7.81 15.95
CA LYS A 278 10.27 -8.02 15.68
C LYS A 278 11.04 -8.61 16.87
N ALA A 279 10.76 -8.13 18.08
CA ALA A 279 11.41 -8.63 19.29
C ALA A 279 11.16 -10.12 19.53
N ASN A 280 9.93 -10.58 19.26
CA ASN A 280 9.56 -11.98 19.39
C ASN A 280 10.33 -12.87 18.40
N LEU A 281 10.52 -12.40 17.15
CA LEU A 281 11.30 -13.14 16.16
C LEU A 281 12.79 -13.21 16.52
N ILE A 282 13.36 -12.13 17.04
CA ILE A 282 14.76 -12.11 17.50
C ILE A 282 14.93 -13.12 18.64
N HIS A 283 14.05 -13.10 19.64
CA HIS A 283 14.08 -14.08 20.75
C HIS A 283 13.95 -15.52 20.24
N LEU A 284 13.06 -15.77 19.27
CA LEU A 284 12.90 -17.11 18.67
C LEU A 284 14.16 -17.53 17.91
N LYS A 285 14.83 -16.62 17.16
CA LYS A 285 16.11 -16.88 16.51
C LYS A 285 17.17 -17.33 17.52
N GLU A 286 17.28 -16.63 18.64
CA GLU A 286 18.25 -16.95 19.73
C GLU A 286 17.92 -18.31 20.35
N LYS A 287 16.64 -18.56 20.69
CA LYS A 287 16.18 -19.84 21.24
C LYS A 287 16.48 -21.03 20.32
N LEU A 288 16.38 -20.84 19.01
CA LEU A 288 16.65 -21.88 18.01
C LEU A 288 18.13 -21.93 17.58
N ASN A 289 18.98 -21.02 18.10
CA ASN A 289 20.40 -20.90 17.78
C ASN A 289 20.68 -20.81 16.27
N LEU A 290 19.95 -19.92 15.57
CA LEU A 290 20.02 -19.78 14.10
C LEU A 290 21.16 -18.85 13.69
N LYS A 291 22.17 -19.41 12.99
CA LYS A 291 23.31 -18.65 12.44
C LYS A 291 23.07 -18.16 11.01
N ASN A 292 22.11 -18.76 10.31
CA ASN A 292 21.75 -18.45 8.92
C ASN A 292 20.59 -17.44 8.78
N VAL A 293 20.16 -16.77 9.87
CA VAL A 293 19.11 -15.74 9.87
C VAL A 293 19.71 -14.39 10.24
N PHE A 294 19.45 -13.37 9.42
CA PHE A 294 20.00 -12.02 9.55
C PHE A 294 18.86 -10.99 9.61
N PHE A 295 18.80 -10.21 10.69
CA PHE A 295 17.90 -9.07 10.79
C PHE A 295 18.62 -7.81 10.31
N LEU A 296 18.20 -7.30 9.14
CA LEU A 296 18.80 -6.13 8.53
C LEU A 296 18.04 -4.85 8.91
N PRO A 297 18.72 -3.69 8.98
CA PRO A 297 18.06 -2.40 9.16
C PRO A 297 17.18 -2.04 7.97
N LEU A 298 16.23 -1.11 8.17
CA LEU A 298 15.46 -0.53 7.07
C LEU A 298 16.42 0.12 6.07
N GLN A 299 16.20 -0.15 4.79
CA GLN A 299 17.06 0.35 3.73
C GLN A 299 16.57 1.71 3.22
N PRO A 300 17.50 2.66 2.98
CA PRO A 300 17.16 3.93 2.35
C PRO A 300 16.57 3.72 0.94
N ILE A 301 15.65 4.58 0.54
CA ILE A 301 15.02 4.48 -0.78
C ILE A 301 16.04 4.50 -1.94
N LYS A 302 17.16 5.20 -1.78
CA LYS A 302 18.23 5.29 -2.78
C LYS A 302 18.93 3.97 -3.06
N THR A 303 19.04 3.09 -2.06
CA THR A 303 19.69 1.78 -2.16
C THR A 303 18.69 0.64 -2.22
N PHE A 304 17.38 0.94 -2.12
CA PHE A 304 16.35 -0.09 -1.98
C PHE A 304 16.21 -0.96 -3.23
N ASN A 305 16.42 -0.40 -4.43
CA ASN A 305 16.46 -1.20 -5.66
C ASN A 305 17.59 -2.25 -5.61
N SER A 306 18.82 -1.83 -5.30
CA SER A 306 19.96 -2.74 -5.17
C SER A 306 19.72 -3.80 -4.10
N PHE A 307 19.14 -3.40 -2.95
CA PHE A 307 18.79 -4.30 -1.87
C PHE A 307 17.78 -5.40 -2.27
N LEU A 308 16.75 -5.04 -3.01
CA LEU A 308 15.79 -6.04 -3.52
C LEU A 308 16.46 -7.00 -4.51
N ASN A 309 17.36 -6.51 -5.35
CA ASN A 309 18.09 -7.33 -6.33
C ASN A 309 19.09 -8.31 -5.69
N VAL A 310 19.47 -8.17 -4.42
CA VAL A 310 20.33 -9.13 -3.70
C VAL A 310 19.65 -10.48 -3.51
N ALA A 311 18.32 -10.50 -3.41
CA ALA A 311 17.56 -11.69 -3.13
C ALA A 311 17.52 -12.67 -4.32
N ASP A 312 17.78 -13.94 -4.04
CA ASP A 312 17.48 -15.01 -4.99
C ASP A 312 16.00 -15.37 -4.96
N ILE A 313 15.39 -15.35 -3.76
CA ILE A 313 13.97 -15.59 -3.52
C ILE A 313 13.41 -14.51 -2.56
N HIS A 314 12.25 -13.99 -2.88
CA HIS A 314 11.49 -13.10 -2.00
C HIS A 314 10.36 -13.85 -1.29
N LEU A 315 10.09 -13.49 -0.03
CA LEU A 315 8.98 -14.04 0.73
C LEU A 315 7.85 -13.02 0.88
N VAL A 316 6.66 -13.40 0.43
CA VAL A 316 5.42 -12.64 0.61
C VAL A 316 4.46 -13.47 1.44
N LEU A 317 4.62 -13.41 2.76
CA LEU A 317 3.89 -14.26 3.70
C LEU A 317 2.73 -13.52 4.35
N GLN A 318 1.63 -14.25 4.52
CA GLN A 318 0.45 -13.86 5.29
C GLN A 318 -0.29 -15.11 5.81
N LYS A 319 -0.91 -15.00 6.98
CA LYS A 319 -1.76 -16.07 7.56
C LYS A 319 -3.08 -16.17 6.80
N SER A 320 -3.74 -17.33 6.89
CA SER A 320 -5.00 -17.66 6.20
C SER A 320 -6.13 -16.64 6.41
N GLY A 321 -6.21 -16.02 7.57
CA GLY A 321 -7.24 -15.01 7.87
C GLY A 321 -7.02 -13.62 7.22
N ALA A 322 -5.87 -13.40 6.55
CA ALA A 322 -5.53 -12.09 5.97
C ALA A 322 -5.87 -11.97 4.47
N GLY A 323 -6.50 -12.98 3.86
CA GLY A 323 -6.78 -13.12 2.42
C GLY A 323 -7.14 -11.83 1.69
N ASP A 324 -8.22 -11.71 0.98
CA ASP A 324 -8.59 -10.60 0.07
C ASP A 324 -8.75 -9.19 0.69
N LEU A 325 -8.45 -9.01 1.99
CA LEU A 325 -8.60 -7.70 2.65
C LEU A 325 -7.51 -6.70 2.25
N VAL A 326 -6.28 -7.17 1.98
CA VAL A 326 -5.14 -6.29 1.67
C VAL A 326 -4.22 -6.94 0.64
N MET A 327 -4.07 -6.32 -0.53
CA MET A 327 -3.02 -6.67 -1.49
C MET A 327 -1.65 -6.26 -0.92
N PRO A 328 -0.66 -7.15 -0.79
CA PRO A 328 0.64 -6.79 -0.25
C PRO A 328 1.37 -5.79 -1.15
N SER A 329 1.50 -4.54 -0.71
CA SER A 329 2.14 -3.47 -1.50
C SER A 329 3.60 -3.75 -1.87
N LYS A 330 4.30 -4.60 -1.10
CA LYS A 330 5.67 -5.04 -1.41
C LYS A 330 5.77 -5.89 -2.68
N LEU A 331 4.68 -6.58 -3.05
CA LEU A 331 4.66 -7.42 -4.23
C LEU A 331 4.96 -6.61 -5.51
N SER A 332 4.41 -5.41 -5.63
CA SER A 332 4.64 -4.55 -6.80
C SER A 332 6.13 -4.25 -7.01
N THR A 333 6.87 -3.94 -5.94
CA THR A 333 8.32 -3.68 -6.03
C THR A 333 9.11 -4.95 -6.31
N ILE A 334 8.72 -6.09 -5.73
CA ILE A 334 9.35 -7.39 -5.98
C ILE A 334 9.21 -7.76 -7.46
N LEU A 335 7.99 -7.71 -8.01
CA LEU A 335 7.74 -8.01 -9.42
C LEU A 335 8.50 -7.03 -10.34
N SER A 336 8.60 -5.76 -9.94
CA SER A 336 9.28 -4.74 -10.74
C SER A 336 10.80 -4.99 -10.87
N VAL A 337 11.45 -5.52 -9.84
CA VAL A 337 12.86 -5.92 -9.95
C VAL A 337 13.05 -7.30 -10.58
N GLY A 338 12.02 -7.91 -11.13
CA GLY A 338 12.06 -9.28 -11.64
C GLY A 338 12.32 -10.29 -10.51
N GLY A 339 11.96 -9.97 -9.28
CA GLY A 339 12.17 -10.85 -8.13
C GLY A 339 11.18 -12.00 -8.13
N VAL A 340 11.68 -13.23 -7.99
CA VAL A 340 10.83 -14.40 -7.82
C VAL A 340 10.34 -14.47 -6.38
N ALA A 341 9.02 -14.47 -6.19
CA ALA A 341 8.40 -14.51 -4.89
C ALA A 341 7.80 -15.89 -4.57
N ILE A 342 8.06 -16.41 -3.37
CA ILE A 342 7.21 -17.43 -2.76
C ILE A 342 6.11 -16.69 -1.99
N VAL A 343 4.87 -16.95 -2.38
CA VAL A 343 3.69 -16.21 -1.92
C VAL A 343 2.73 -17.15 -1.21
N THR A 344 2.41 -16.85 0.06
CA THR A 344 1.34 -17.58 0.74
C THR A 344 -0.02 -16.96 0.38
N ALA A 345 -0.85 -17.73 -0.35
CA ALA A 345 -2.18 -17.29 -0.75
C ALA A 345 -3.10 -18.50 -0.92
N SER A 346 -4.32 -18.42 -0.40
CA SER A 346 -5.33 -19.45 -0.60
C SER A 346 -5.97 -19.35 -1.98
N LYS A 347 -6.27 -20.49 -2.58
CA LYS A 347 -6.93 -20.58 -3.88
C LYS A 347 -8.24 -19.76 -3.89
N GLY A 348 -8.46 -19.02 -4.98
CA GLY A 348 -9.63 -18.14 -5.14
C GLY A 348 -9.47 -16.75 -4.57
N THR A 349 -8.32 -16.43 -3.96
CA THR A 349 -8.00 -15.04 -3.56
C THR A 349 -7.41 -14.26 -4.75
N SER A 350 -7.60 -12.94 -4.77
CA SER A 350 -7.04 -12.08 -5.81
C SER A 350 -5.52 -12.20 -5.94
N LEU A 351 -4.83 -12.39 -4.83
CA LEU A 351 -3.38 -12.60 -4.81
C LEU A 351 -2.98 -13.91 -5.47
N TYR A 352 -3.71 -14.99 -5.16
CA TYR A 352 -3.49 -16.30 -5.80
C TYR A 352 -3.67 -16.21 -7.31
N GLU A 353 -4.79 -15.64 -7.76
CA GLU A 353 -5.14 -15.56 -9.19
C GLU A 353 -4.10 -14.73 -9.98
N VAL A 354 -3.64 -13.61 -9.41
CA VAL A 354 -2.63 -12.75 -10.05
C VAL A 354 -1.30 -13.48 -10.23
N ILE A 355 -0.80 -14.19 -9.21
CA ILE A 355 0.47 -14.90 -9.29
C ILE A 355 0.37 -16.14 -10.18
N SER A 356 -0.73 -16.89 -10.06
CA SER A 356 -0.96 -18.12 -10.85
C SER A 356 -1.11 -17.83 -12.34
N SER A 357 -1.94 -16.85 -12.70
CA SER A 357 -2.19 -16.52 -14.11
C SER A 357 -0.97 -15.96 -14.82
N GLY A 358 -0.09 -15.27 -14.09
CA GLY A 358 1.12 -14.67 -14.64
C GLY A 358 2.34 -15.59 -14.65
N ASN A 359 2.29 -16.76 -14.02
CA ASN A 359 3.46 -17.64 -13.80
C ASN A 359 4.70 -16.85 -13.31
N MET A 360 4.49 -15.96 -12.30
CA MET A 360 5.50 -14.99 -11.86
C MET A 360 5.91 -15.16 -10.40
N GLY A 361 5.71 -16.36 -9.86
CA GLY A 361 6.07 -16.71 -8.50
C GLY A 361 5.56 -18.09 -8.12
N ILE A 362 5.87 -18.51 -6.91
CA ILE A 362 5.56 -19.83 -6.37
C ILE A 362 4.49 -19.68 -5.30
N LEU A 363 3.39 -20.37 -5.48
CA LEU A 363 2.24 -20.32 -4.55
C LEU A 363 2.35 -21.41 -3.50
N VAL A 364 2.13 -21.02 -2.25
CA VAL A 364 2.09 -21.91 -1.09
C VAL A 364 0.81 -21.63 -0.30
N GLU A 365 0.14 -22.69 0.18
CA GLU A 365 -1.02 -22.50 1.05
C GLU A 365 -0.59 -21.83 2.36
N PRO A 366 -1.33 -20.81 2.85
CA PRO A 366 -1.05 -20.16 4.13
C PRO A 366 -1.02 -21.17 5.29
N ASP A 367 -0.21 -20.85 6.30
CA ASP A 367 -0.05 -21.65 7.54
C ASP A 367 0.44 -23.09 7.30
N ASN A 368 1.01 -23.38 6.12
CA ASN A 368 1.62 -24.66 5.77
C ASN A 368 3.15 -24.54 5.73
N GLU A 369 3.78 -24.76 6.87
CA GLU A 369 5.23 -24.61 7.05
C GLU A 369 6.02 -25.63 6.20
N LYS A 370 5.53 -26.86 6.08
CA LYS A 370 6.17 -27.91 5.26
C LYS A 370 6.18 -27.51 3.78
N ALA A 371 5.04 -27.06 3.26
CA ALA A 371 4.97 -26.63 1.87
C ALA A 371 5.85 -25.38 1.59
N LEU A 372 5.97 -24.46 2.57
CA LEU A 372 6.91 -23.33 2.47
C LEU A 372 8.35 -23.81 2.41
N LEU A 373 8.75 -24.76 3.26
CA LEU A 373 10.10 -25.33 3.24
C LEU A 373 10.40 -26.03 1.91
N ASP A 374 9.49 -26.89 1.43
CA ASP A 374 9.62 -27.59 0.16
C ASP A 374 9.75 -26.60 -1.03
N ALA A 375 8.93 -25.54 -1.02
CA ALA A 375 9.00 -24.48 -2.02
C ALA A 375 10.35 -23.75 -2.00
N ILE A 376 10.91 -23.44 -0.82
CA ILE A 376 12.23 -22.84 -0.69
C ILE A 376 13.31 -23.76 -1.25
N ILE A 377 13.34 -25.04 -0.84
CA ILE A 377 14.34 -26.00 -1.28
C ILE A 377 14.33 -26.14 -2.81
N ASN A 378 13.13 -26.33 -3.38
CA ASN A 378 13.00 -26.49 -4.82
C ASN A 378 13.39 -25.24 -5.59
N SER A 379 13.16 -24.05 -5.02
CA SER A 379 13.40 -22.78 -5.70
C SER A 379 14.87 -22.36 -5.70
N VAL A 380 15.61 -22.61 -4.63
CA VAL A 380 17.01 -22.14 -4.52
C VAL A 380 17.98 -22.89 -5.44
N ASP A 381 17.62 -24.11 -5.82
CA ASP A 381 18.43 -24.97 -6.69
C ASP A 381 17.88 -25.04 -8.14
N SER A 382 16.81 -24.27 -8.44
CA SER A 382 16.15 -24.24 -9.76
C SER A 382 16.53 -22.99 -10.57
N GLU A 383 16.45 -23.11 -11.89
CA GLU A 383 16.51 -21.95 -12.78
C GLU A 383 15.13 -21.31 -12.86
N LEU A 384 14.97 -20.10 -12.29
CA LEU A 384 13.70 -19.37 -12.19
C LEU A 384 13.64 -18.18 -13.15
N LYS A 385 14.38 -18.25 -14.27
CA LYS A 385 14.48 -17.15 -15.24
C LYS A 385 13.11 -16.77 -15.81
N GLU A 386 12.31 -17.74 -16.20
CA GLU A 386 10.97 -17.51 -16.75
C GLU A 386 10.07 -16.76 -15.74
N HIS A 387 10.04 -17.18 -14.47
CA HIS A 387 9.27 -16.48 -13.44
C HIS A 387 9.73 -15.03 -13.24
N SER A 388 11.05 -14.79 -13.30
CA SER A 388 11.66 -13.47 -13.18
C SER A 388 11.27 -12.56 -14.34
N GLU A 389 11.34 -13.06 -15.58
CA GLU A 389 10.97 -12.33 -16.79
C GLU A 389 9.46 -12.01 -16.78
N ASN A 390 8.62 -12.98 -16.46
CA ASN A 390 7.18 -12.80 -16.32
C ASN A 390 6.83 -11.76 -15.23
N ALA A 391 7.50 -11.80 -14.09
CA ALA A 391 7.32 -10.84 -13.00
C ALA A 391 7.61 -9.41 -13.47
N ARG A 392 8.75 -9.21 -14.14
CA ARG A 392 9.14 -7.91 -14.70
C ARG A 392 8.15 -7.43 -15.76
N LEU A 393 7.80 -8.26 -16.70
CA LEU A 393 6.87 -7.95 -17.78
C LEU A 393 5.48 -7.57 -17.22
N TYR A 394 5.00 -8.32 -16.23
CA TYR A 394 3.75 -8.00 -15.56
C TYR A 394 3.81 -6.62 -14.88
N ALA A 395 4.90 -6.32 -14.16
CA ALA A 395 5.06 -5.03 -13.50
C ALA A 395 5.06 -3.86 -14.49
N GLU A 396 5.78 -3.97 -15.60
CA GLU A 396 5.81 -2.95 -16.66
C GLU A 396 4.45 -2.74 -17.30
N LYS A 397 3.73 -3.83 -17.57
CA LYS A 397 2.44 -3.79 -18.25
C LYS A 397 1.30 -3.33 -17.34
N ASN A 398 1.27 -3.79 -16.09
CA ASN A 398 0.10 -3.68 -15.22
C ASN A 398 0.30 -2.85 -13.94
N LEU A 399 1.57 -2.63 -13.51
CA LEU A 399 1.86 -1.95 -12.24
C LEU A 399 2.62 -0.63 -12.43
N SER A 400 2.91 -0.20 -13.66
CA SER A 400 3.60 1.06 -13.92
C SER A 400 2.82 2.25 -13.39
N ALA A 401 3.45 3.05 -12.53
CA ALA A 401 2.87 4.23 -11.91
C ALA A 401 2.27 5.19 -12.95
N TYR A 402 3.06 5.50 -14.00
CA TYR A 402 2.61 6.40 -15.05
C TYR A 402 1.35 5.88 -15.73
N LYS A 403 1.34 4.62 -16.13
CA LYS A 403 0.22 4.00 -16.86
C LYS A 403 -1.06 3.94 -16.02
N ILE A 404 -0.95 3.48 -14.77
CA ILE A 404 -2.10 3.38 -13.86
C ILE A 404 -2.71 4.77 -13.59
N LEU A 405 -1.87 5.76 -13.33
CA LEU A 405 -2.33 7.13 -13.07
C LEU A 405 -2.96 7.75 -14.33
N ASP A 406 -2.31 7.59 -15.49
CA ASP A 406 -2.83 8.11 -16.76
C ASP A 406 -4.15 7.45 -17.16
N ASP A 407 -4.24 6.12 -17.10
CA ASP A 407 -5.45 5.35 -17.40
C ASP A 407 -6.61 5.78 -16.48
N PHE A 408 -6.38 5.83 -15.15
CA PHE A 408 -7.41 6.20 -14.17
C PHE A 408 -7.90 7.63 -14.35
N PHE A 409 -6.99 8.60 -14.37
CA PHE A 409 -7.38 10.01 -14.48
C PHE A 409 -7.86 10.39 -15.88
N SER A 410 -7.48 9.65 -16.92
CA SER A 410 -8.10 9.80 -18.25
C SER A 410 -9.59 9.45 -18.22
N VAL A 411 -9.98 8.41 -17.49
CA VAL A 411 -11.40 8.06 -17.29
C VAL A 411 -12.08 9.13 -16.42
N VAL A 412 -11.51 9.47 -15.27
CA VAL A 412 -12.05 10.47 -14.34
C VAL A 412 -12.24 11.84 -15.01
N PHE A 413 -11.30 12.28 -15.85
CA PHE A 413 -11.34 13.60 -16.48
C PHE A 413 -12.18 13.64 -17.77
N LYS A 414 -12.46 12.50 -18.42
CA LYS A 414 -13.33 12.40 -19.60
C LYS A 414 -14.82 12.31 -19.24
N VAL A 415 -15.13 12.01 -18.00
CA VAL A 415 -16.49 11.85 -17.52
C VAL A 415 -17.19 13.21 -17.41
N GLU A 416 -17.55 13.80 -18.55
CA GLU A 416 -18.78 14.58 -18.66
C GLU A 416 -19.94 13.59 -18.49
N ARG A 417 -20.92 13.91 -17.66
CA ARG A 417 -21.97 13.04 -17.08
C ARG A 417 -22.68 12.05 -18.02
N ASN A 418 -22.49 12.13 -19.33
CA ASN A 418 -23.18 11.32 -20.34
C ASN A 418 -22.34 10.21 -21.00
N GLN A 419 -21.02 10.08 -20.69
CA GLN A 419 -20.14 9.09 -21.33
C GLN A 419 -19.62 7.96 -20.44
N VAL A 420 -20.03 7.91 -19.17
CA VAL A 420 -19.59 6.89 -18.19
C VAL A 420 -19.77 5.45 -18.69
N LYS A 421 -20.83 5.18 -19.45
CA LYS A 421 -21.15 3.79 -19.86
C LYS A 421 -20.18 3.19 -20.89
N SER A 422 -19.61 3.96 -21.81
CA SER A 422 -18.72 3.43 -22.85
C SER A 422 -17.26 3.26 -22.40
N SER A 423 -16.71 4.23 -21.68
CA SER A 423 -15.30 4.20 -21.21
C SER A 423 -15.05 3.13 -20.15
N ILE A 424 -16.07 2.77 -19.40
CA ILE A 424 -16.02 1.73 -18.36
C ILE A 424 -16.00 0.32 -18.98
N GLY A 425 -16.63 0.14 -20.16
CA GLY A 425 -16.56 -1.08 -20.95
C GLY A 425 -15.14 -1.42 -21.39
N GLU A 426 -14.34 -0.41 -21.76
CA GLU A 426 -12.96 -0.58 -22.19
C GLU A 426 -12.01 -0.93 -21.03
N LEU A 427 -12.25 -0.37 -19.84
CA LEU A 427 -11.49 -0.74 -18.64
C LEU A 427 -11.78 -2.19 -18.18
N ARG A 428 -13.03 -2.65 -18.37
CA ARG A 428 -13.43 -4.04 -18.10
C ARG A 428 -12.77 -5.04 -19.04
N ALA A 429 -12.66 -4.70 -20.33
CA ALA A 429 -12.00 -5.57 -21.32
C ALA A 429 -10.49 -5.72 -21.09
N LYS A 430 -9.86 -4.81 -20.34
CA LYS A 430 -8.44 -4.90 -19.95
C LYS A 430 -8.22 -5.70 -18.67
N ILE A 431 -9.28 -6.06 -17.92
CA ILE A 431 -9.22 -6.80 -16.64
C ILE A 431 -9.63 -8.27 -16.83
N ALA A 432 -10.36 -8.60 -17.89
CA ALA A 432 -10.67 -9.96 -18.31
C ALA A 432 -9.56 -10.50 -19.22
#